data_1db4621ad018b44adab5b657e1495295
#
_entry.id   1db4621ad018b44adab5b657e1495295
#
_cell.length_a   1.000
_cell.length_b   1.000
_cell.length_c   1.000
_cell.angle_alpha   90.00
_cell.angle_beta   90.00
_cell.angle_gamma   90.00
#
_symmetry.space_group_name_H-M   'P 1'
#
loop_
_entity.id
_entity.type
_entity.pdbx_description
1 polymer ?
#
loop_
_entity_poly.entity_id
_entity_poly.type
_entity_poly.pdbx_seq_one_letter_code
_entity_poly.pdbx_strand_id
1 'polypeptide(L)'
;MMTSRHRIVGVLLAATALLSVTKPAQGDYAVLRSGARLHVTGYEVKGSRVLLSVDGGSVDIAASELIDVEPEDIFPTPPPVNVDFGVRYANLIHIAAVRHGVDEKLIAGVIAAESNFDAKAVSRKRALGLMQLLPTTAAHYAVADVFDPAQNIDGGTHYLKDLLAKYRGNLPLALAAYNAGPEIVDRYGGVPPFPETQNYVREITSKLALPTAN
;
A
#
# COMPACT_ATOMS: atom_id res chain seq x y z
N MET A 1 -36.45 9.25 -5.13
CA MET A 1 -36.73 10.26 -4.09
C MET A 1 -36.32 9.65 -2.75
N MET A 2 -35.08 9.86 -2.35
CA MET A 2 -34.55 9.35 -1.06
C MET A 2 -34.02 10.57 -0.28
N THR A 3 -34.77 10.95 0.74
CA THR A 3 -34.51 12.10 1.61
C THR A 3 -33.41 11.76 2.60
N SER A 4 -32.29 12.44 2.45
CA SER A 4 -31.19 12.47 3.42
C SER A 4 -31.66 13.11 4.73
N ARG A 5 -31.68 12.34 5.81
CA ARG A 5 -31.93 12.85 7.17
C ARG A 5 -30.60 13.19 7.82
N HIS A 6 -30.21 14.46 7.74
CA HIS A 6 -29.19 15.01 8.62
C HIS A 6 -29.76 15.06 10.04
N ARG A 7 -29.23 14.22 10.92
CA ARG A 7 -29.49 14.36 12.37
C ARG A 7 -28.46 15.34 12.93
N ILE A 8 -28.89 16.57 13.09
CA ILE A 8 -28.21 17.55 13.95
C ILE A 8 -28.52 17.09 15.37
N VAL A 9 -27.56 16.51 16.07
CA VAL A 9 -27.64 16.30 17.52
C VAL A 9 -27.04 17.55 18.17
N GLY A 10 -27.90 18.51 18.49
CA GLY A 10 -27.53 19.63 19.33
C GLY A 10 -27.31 19.14 20.76
N VAL A 11 -26.06 19.25 21.23
CA VAL A 11 -25.76 19.02 22.64
C VAL A 11 -26.20 20.23 23.43
N LEU A 12 -27.35 20.11 24.11
CA LEU A 12 -27.79 21.05 25.13
C LEU A 12 -26.94 20.84 26.39
N LEU A 13 -26.03 21.74 26.67
CA LEU A 13 -25.30 21.76 27.93
C LEU A 13 -26.24 22.26 29.05
N ALA A 14 -26.91 21.34 29.73
CA ALA A 14 -27.53 21.60 31.01
C ALA A 14 -26.56 21.24 32.14
N ALA A 15 -26.25 22.21 32.99
CA ALA A 15 -25.39 22.06 34.15
C ALA A 15 -25.97 21.10 35.18
N THR A 16 -25.06 20.41 35.88
CA THR A 16 -25.13 19.59 37.10
C THR A 16 -25.22 18.07 36.90
N ALA A 17 -24.10 17.47 37.10
CA ALA A 17 -23.83 16.30 37.94
C ALA A 17 -22.52 15.64 37.49
N LEU A 18 -21.62 15.41 38.43
CA LEU A 18 -20.43 14.53 38.24
C LEU A 18 -20.93 13.15 37.83
N LEU A 19 -20.81 12.85 36.56
CA LEU A 19 -20.86 11.50 36.03
C LEU A 19 -19.54 11.25 35.31
N SER A 20 -18.62 10.61 36.02
CA SER A 20 -17.43 10.01 35.42
C SER A 20 -17.93 8.91 34.49
N VAL A 21 -18.12 9.22 33.24
CA VAL A 21 -18.37 8.19 32.22
C VAL A 21 -17.01 7.72 31.73
N THR A 22 -16.43 6.80 32.47
CA THR A 22 -15.34 5.97 31.95
C THR A 22 -15.94 4.91 31.04
N LYS A 23 -15.97 5.15 29.76
CA LYS A 23 -16.21 4.13 28.77
C LYS A 23 -14.87 3.49 28.42
N PRO A 24 -14.68 2.17 28.60
CA PRO A 24 -13.44 1.55 28.19
C PRO A 24 -13.39 1.44 26.67
N ALA A 25 -12.34 2.02 26.10
CA ALA A 25 -11.60 1.64 24.94
C ALA A 25 -12.35 1.25 23.65
N GLN A 26 -12.38 2.17 22.78
CA GLN A 26 -11.94 2.08 21.36
C GLN A 26 -11.73 3.52 20.96
N GLY A 27 -10.62 3.82 20.27
CA GLY A 27 -10.21 5.21 20.08
C GLY A 27 -11.30 6.05 19.42
N ASP A 28 -11.54 7.21 19.99
CA ASP A 28 -12.42 8.22 19.42
C ASP A 28 -11.54 9.36 18.88
N TYR A 29 -12.08 10.20 18.02
CA TYR A 29 -11.40 11.41 17.56
C TYR A 29 -12.02 12.66 18.19
N ALA A 30 -11.26 13.37 19.01
CA ALA A 30 -11.62 14.70 19.45
C ALA A 30 -11.40 15.70 18.31
N VAL A 31 -12.48 16.34 17.85
CA VAL A 31 -12.46 17.36 16.79
C VAL A 31 -12.37 18.72 17.43
N LEU A 32 -11.29 19.44 17.14
CA LEU A 32 -11.03 20.75 17.71
C LEU A 32 -11.52 21.89 16.79
N ARG A 33 -11.76 23.05 17.37
CA ARG A 33 -12.16 24.27 16.65
C ARG A 33 -11.13 24.71 15.59
N SER A 34 -9.86 24.37 15.77
CA SER A 34 -8.82 24.59 14.78
C SER A 34 -8.95 23.70 13.53
N GLY A 35 -9.86 22.72 13.54
CA GLY A 35 -9.95 21.67 12.52
C GLY A 35 -9.03 20.49 12.78
N ALA A 36 -8.19 20.49 13.81
CA ALA A 36 -7.36 19.35 14.18
C ALA A 36 -8.20 18.22 14.75
N ARG A 37 -7.83 16.98 14.44
CA ARG A 37 -8.41 15.75 15.01
C ARG A 37 -7.34 15.06 15.83
N LEU A 38 -7.64 14.78 17.09
CA LEU A 38 -6.77 14.07 18.01
C LEU A 38 -7.37 12.71 18.31
N HIS A 39 -6.61 11.65 18.06
CA HIS A 39 -6.98 10.30 18.52
C HIS A 39 -6.95 10.28 20.04
N VAL A 40 -8.06 9.90 20.67
CA VAL A 40 -8.21 9.88 22.12
C VAL A 40 -8.71 8.53 22.58
N THR A 41 -8.14 8.03 23.66
CA THR A 41 -8.57 6.80 24.33
C THR A 41 -9.63 7.06 25.40
N GLY A 42 -9.95 8.34 25.67
CA GLY A 42 -10.98 8.79 26.57
C GLY A 42 -10.92 10.28 26.79
N TYR A 43 -11.96 10.83 27.46
CA TYR A 43 -11.96 12.23 27.87
C TYR A 43 -12.73 12.44 29.16
N GLU A 44 -12.37 13.48 29.88
CA GLU A 44 -13.03 13.91 31.13
C GLU A 44 -13.32 15.40 31.08
N VAL A 45 -14.60 15.78 31.29
CA VAL A 45 -15.00 17.18 31.34
C VAL A 45 -14.93 17.70 32.79
N LYS A 46 -14.11 18.73 33.01
CA LYS A 46 -13.91 19.39 34.30
C LYS A 46 -14.28 20.90 34.20
N GLY A 47 -15.55 21.19 34.36
CA GLY A 47 -16.04 22.55 34.25
C GLY A 47 -15.82 23.14 32.85
N SER A 48 -14.95 24.15 32.74
CA SER A 48 -14.62 24.81 31.46
C SER A 48 -13.42 24.14 30.72
N ARG A 49 -12.94 23.04 31.23
CA ARG A 49 -11.78 22.30 30.65
C ARG A 49 -12.14 20.86 30.34
N VAL A 50 -11.47 20.32 29.34
CA VAL A 50 -11.57 18.90 28.95
C VAL A 50 -10.19 18.31 28.95
N LEU A 51 -10.03 17.22 29.71
CA LEU A 51 -8.82 16.40 29.71
C LEU A 51 -9.01 15.29 28.69
N LEU A 52 -8.25 15.31 27.62
CA LEU A 52 -8.23 14.27 26.58
C LEU A 52 -7.11 13.27 26.90
N SER A 53 -7.43 12.00 27.01
CA SER A 53 -6.44 10.92 27.11
C SER A 53 -5.98 10.53 25.71
N VAL A 54 -4.67 10.58 25.45
CA VAL A 54 -4.05 10.23 24.17
C VAL A 54 -2.98 9.16 24.41
N ASP A 55 -2.54 8.49 23.34
CA ASP A 55 -1.42 7.55 23.46
C ASP A 55 -0.17 8.26 23.96
N GLY A 56 0.30 7.84 25.14
CA GLY A 56 1.49 8.41 25.78
C GLY A 56 1.23 9.57 26.75
N GLY A 57 -0.03 9.94 27.04
CA GLY A 57 -0.29 10.99 28.01
C GLY A 57 -1.70 11.57 27.99
N SER A 58 -1.81 12.82 28.41
CA SER A 58 -3.08 13.56 28.37
C SER A 58 -2.87 15.00 27.91
N VAL A 59 -3.89 15.57 27.23
CA VAL A 59 -3.92 16.93 26.77
C VAL A 59 -5.11 17.65 27.43
N ASP A 60 -4.83 18.76 28.10
CA ASP A 60 -5.85 19.57 28.76
C ASP A 60 -6.18 20.79 27.89
N ILE A 61 -7.44 20.89 27.43
CA ILE A 61 -7.91 21.93 26.55
C ILE A 61 -9.10 22.70 27.18
N ALA A 62 -9.37 23.89 26.67
CA ALA A 62 -10.61 24.57 27.01
C ALA A 62 -11.81 23.83 26.38
N ALA A 63 -12.90 23.68 27.12
CA ALA A 63 -14.12 23.04 26.59
C ALA A 63 -14.64 23.69 25.32
N SER A 64 -14.39 25.00 25.14
CA SER A 64 -14.75 25.77 23.93
C SER A 64 -13.95 25.38 22.68
N GLU A 65 -12.79 24.72 22.85
CA GLU A 65 -11.96 24.26 21.76
C GLU A 65 -12.42 22.89 21.22
N LEU A 66 -13.13 22.10 22.03
CA LEU A 66 -13.70 20.83 21.60
C LEU A 66 -15.02 21.09 20.87
N ILE A 67 -15.11 20.66 19.60
CA ILE A 67 -16.34 20.74 18.81
C ILE A 67 -17.16 19.48 18.98
N ASP A 68 -16.52 18.32 18.85
CA ASP A 68 -17.17 17.00 18.88
C ASP A 68 -16.18 15.92 19.28
N VAL A 69 -16.72 14.76 19.68
CA VAL A 69 -15.97 13.52 19.83
C VAL A 69 -16.63 12.51 18.89
N GLU A 70 -15.99 12.28 17.78
CA GLU A 70 -16.44 11.33 16.77
C GLU A 70 -15.93 9.94 17.17
N PRO A 71 -16.79 8.91 17.26
CA PRO A 71 -16.34 7.55 17.46
C PRO A 71 -15.42 7.19 16.29
N GLU A 72 -14.31 6.51 16.59
CA GLU A 72 -13.54 5.86 15.56
C GLU A 72 -14.51 4.94 14.82
N ASP A 73 -14.76 5.21 13.54
CA ASP A 73 -15.56 4.32 12.72
C ASP A 73 -14.91 2.95 12.79
N ILE A 74 -15.51 2.06 13.58
CA ILE A 74 -15.11 0.66 13.63
C ILE A 74 -15.56 0.02 12.32
N PHE A 75 -14.90 0.34 11.24
CA PHE A 75 -14.63 -0.69 10.29
C PHE A 75 -13.79 -1.69 11.07
N PRO A 76 -14.18 -2.99 11.13
CA PRO A 76 -13.32 -3.99 11.74
C PRO A 76 -11.93 -3.69 11.19
N THR A 77 -11.01 -3.25 12.08
CA THR A 77 -9.63 -2.98 11.69
C THR A 77 -9.27 -4.19 10.87
N PRO A 78 -9.05 -4.06 9.57
CA PRO A 78 -8.49 -5.17 8.83
C PRO A 78 -7.29 -5.54 9.69
N PRO A 79 -7.07 -6.84 10.02
CA PRO A 79 -5.96 -7.31 10.85
C PRO A 79 -4.75 -6.52 10.42
N PRO A 80 -3.83 -6.10 11.34
CA PRO A 80 -2.76 -5.17 11.01
C PRO A 80 -2.27 -5.56 9.64
N VAL A 81 -2.75 -4.83 8.68
CA VAL A 81 -2.33 -5.00 7.31
C VAL A 81 -0.90 -4.56 7.48
N ASN A 82 0.02 -5.51 7.60
CA ASN A 82 1.23 -5.40 6.85
C ASN A 82 0.73 -4.77 5.58
N VAL A 83 0.90 -3.46 5.40
CA VAL A 83 0.41 -2.76 4.21
C VAL A 83 1.25 -3.36 3.12
N ASP A 84 0.80 -4.55 2.72
CA ASP A 84 1.36 -5.26 1.62
C ASP A 84 1.08 -4.30 0.47
N PHE A 85 2.11 -3.59 0.07
CA PHE A 85 2.01 -2.63 -1.04
C PHE A 85 1.34 -3.29 -2.25
N GLY A 86 1.31 -4.65 -2.31
CA GLY A 86 0.55 -5.45 -3.26
C GLY A 86 -0.97 -5.20 -3.22
N VAL A 87 -1.57 -4.93 -2.06
CA VAL A 87 -3.03 -4.68 -1.96
C VAL A 87 -3.42 -3.42 -2.74
N ARG A 88 -2.56 -2.38 -2.74
CA ARG A 88 -2.84 -1.14 -3.49
C ARG A 88 -3.04 -1.39 -4.98
N TYR A 89 -2.35 -2.38 -5.56
CA TYR A 89 -2.39 -2.69 -6.99
C TYR A 89 -2.94 -4.08 -7.28
N ALA A 90 -3.53 -4.77 -6.29
CA ALA A 90 -4.01 -6.15 -6.41
C ALA A 90 -4.93 -6.36 -7.63
N ASN A 91 -5.90 -5.46 -7.83
CA ASN A 91 -6.80 -5.54 -8.99
C ASN A 91 -6.06 -5.37 -10.33
N LEU A 92 -5.07 -4.48 -10.41
CA LEU A 92 -4.29 -4.27 -11.62
C LEU A 92 -3.37 -5.46 -11.90
N ILE A 93 -2.77 -6.02 -10.85
CA ILE A 93 -1.97 -7.25 -10.92
C ILE A 93 -2.84 -8.41 -11.39
N HIS A 94 -4.03 -8.58 -10.80
CA HIS A 94 -4.97 -9.63 -11.21
C HIS A 94 -5.35 -9.50 -12.69
N ILE A 95 -5.72 -8.31 -13.15
CA ILE A 95 -6.07 -8.06 -14.56
C ILE A 95 -4.91 -8.43 -15.49
N ALA A 96 -3.69 -8.00 -15.16
CA ALA A 96 -2.50 -8.32 -15.96
C ALA A 96 -2.16 -9.81 -15.92
N ALA A 97 -2.27 -10.45 -14.75
CA ALA A 97 -2.05 -11.89 -14.56
C ALA A 97 -2.98 -12.72 -15.45
N VAL A 98 -4.29 -12.42 -15.42
CA VAL A 98 -5.28 -13.10 -16.26
C VAL A 98 -5.02 -12.85 -17.75
N ARG A 99 -4.74 -11.58 -18.13
CA ARG A 99 -4.49 -11.20 -19.52
C ARG A 99 -3.29 -11.91 -20.13
N HIS A 100 -2.21 -11.99 -19.37
CA HIS A 100 -0.92 -12.50 -19.87
C HIS A 100 -0.62 -13.93 -19.46
N GLY A 101 -1.42 -14.53 -18.57
CA GLY A 101 -1.19 -15.89 -18.06
C GLY A 101 0.06 -16.00 -17.18
N VAL A 102 0.34 -14.97 -16.38
CA VAL A 102 1.46 -14.92 -15.43
C VAL A 102 0.93 -14.97 -14.00
N ASP A 103 1.61 -15.69 -13.12
CA ASP A 103 1.21 -15.81 -11.71
C ASP A 103 1.21 -14.43 -11.01
N GLU A 104 0.16 -14.13 -10.25
CA GLU A 104 0.00 -12.85 -9.54
C GLU A 104 1.10 -12.59 -8.52
N LYS A 105 1.53 -13.66 -7.81
CA LYS A 105 2.59 -13.54 -6.80
C LYS A 105 3.93 -13.25 -7.46
N LEU A 106 4.15 -13.78 -8.66
CA LEU A 106 5.35 -13.48 -9.43
C LEU A 106 5.36 -12.01 -9.87
N ILE A 107 4.24 -11.49 -10.39
CA ILE A 107 4.12 -10.08 -10.77
C ILE A 107 4.36 -9.18 -9.54
N ALA A 108 3.70 -9.48 -8.42
CA ALA A 108 3.88 -8.73 -7.18
C ALA A 108 5.33 -8.79 -6.66
N GLY A 109 5.96 -9.95 -6.76
CA GLY A 109 7.37 -10.16 -6.38
C GLY A 109 8.33 -9.31 -7.22
N VAL A 110 8.09 -9.21 -8.53
CA VAL A 110 8.86 -8.34 -9.44
C VAL A 110 8.63 -6.87 -9.07
N ILE A 111 7.40 -6.42 -8.90
CA ILE A 111 7.09 -5.02 -8.50
C ILE A 111 7.77 -4.66 -7.17
N ALA A 112 7.73 -5.57 -6.20
CA ALA A 112 8.38 -5.37 -4.91
C ALA A 112 9.90 -5.20 -5.06
N ALA A 113 10.55 -6.03 -5.86
CA ALA A 113 11.99 -5.97 -6.09
C ALA A 113 12.41 -4.74 -6.90
N GLU A 114 11.60 -4.32 -7.89
CA GLU A 114 11.92 -3.21 -8.79
C GLU A 114 11.71 -1.83 -8.16
N SER A 115 10.61 -1.62 -7.46
CA SER A 115 10.21 -0.29 -7.01
C SER A 115 9.72 -0.25 -5.57
N ASN A 116 9.60 -1.39 -4.89
CA ASN A 116 8.87 -1.49 -3.64
C ASN A 116 7.47 -0.84 -3.74
N PHE A 117 6.77 -1.08 -4.86
CA PHE A 117 5.45 -0.53 -5.20
C PHE A 117 5.39 1.00 -5.31
N ASP A 118 6.49 1.68 -5.57
CA ASP A 118 6.49 3.10 -5.89
C ASP A 118 6.22 3.34 -7.39
N ALA A 119 5.03 3.82 -7.71
CA ALA A 119 4.63 4.13 -9.08
C ALA A 119 5.43 5.29 -9.72
N LYS A 120 6.14 6.07 -8.92
CA LYS A 120 6.97 7.19 -9.40
C LYS A 120 8.46 6.89 -9.35
N ALA A 121 8.84 5.66 -9.08
CA ALA A 121 10.24 5.25 -8.99
C ALA A 121 10.98 5.54 -10.31
N VAL A 122 12.20 6.07 -10.16
CA VAL A 122 13.12 6.35 -11.27
C VAL A 122 14.51 5.85 -10.88
N SER A 123 15.06 4.89 -11.63
CA SER A 123 16.40 4.38 -11.36
C SER A 123 17.50 5.25 -12.02
N ARG A 124 18.75 5.03 -11.59
CA ARG A 124 19.92 5.65 -12.23
C ARG A 124 20.07 5.25 -13.70
N LYS A 125 19.58 4.07 -14.08
CA LYS A 125 19.59 3.56 -15.46
C LYS A 125 18.38 4.04 -16.27
N ARG A 126 17.56 4.96 -15.70
CA ARG A 126 16.33 5.50 -16.30
C ARG A 126 15.24 4.45 -16.50
N ALA A 127 15.20 3.42 -15.68
CA ALA A 127 14.04 2.55 -15.56
C ALA A 127 12.96 3.24 -14.73
N LEU A 128 11.68 3.05 -15.09
CA LEU A 128 10.58 3.92 -14.67
C LEU A 128 9.37 3.12 -14.17
N GLY A 129 8.76 3.60 -13.09
CA GLY A 129 7.49 3.13 -12.55
C GLY A 129 7.59 1.81 -11.78
N LEU A 130 6.43 1.17 -11.56
CA LEU A 130 6.27 0.00 -10.70
C LEU A 130 7.16 -1.18 -11.08
N MET A 131 7.21 -1.51 -12.36
CA MET A 131 8.00 -2.63 -12.91
C MET A 131 9.29 -2.18 -13.57
N GLN A 132 9.73 -0.93 -13.33
CA GLN A 132 11.01 -0.35 -13.76
C GLN A 132 11.30 -0.60 -15.26
N LEU A 133 10.38 -0.16 -16.10
CA LEU A 133 10.53 -0.30 -17.54
C LEU A 133 11.54 0.71 -18.10
N LEU A 134 12.49 0.24 -18.88
CA LEU A 134 13.31 1.13 -19.70
C LEU A 134 12.44 1.78 -20.79
N PRO A 135 12.73 3.02 -21.24
CA PRO A 135 11.95 3.69 -22.28
C PRO A 135 11.76 2.88 -23.55
N THR A 136 12.78 2.14 -23.96
CA THR A 136 12.73 1.24 -25.12
C THR A 136 11.78 0.07 -24.91
N THR A 137 11.78 -0.53 -23.72
CA THR A 137 10.88 -1.61 -23.32
C THR A 137 9.44 -1.08 -23.24
N ALA A 138 9.24 0.07 -22.60
CA ALA A 138 7.93 0.73 -22.52
C ALA A 138 7.33 0.99 -23.91
N ALA A 139 8.13 1.53 -24.82
CA ALA A 139 7.70 1.77 -26.21
C ALA A 139 7.34 0.47 -26.95
N HIS A 140 8.13 -0.60 -26.75
CA HIS A 140 7.89 -1.91 -27.38
C HIS A 140 6.56 -2.53 -26.95
N TYR A 141 6.21 -2.37 -25.64
CA TYR A 141 4.96 -2.89 -25.08
C TYR A 141 3.82 -1.86 -25.04
N ALA A 142 3.91 -0.79 -25.84
CA ALA A 142 2.90 0.25 -26.00
C ALA A 142 2.46 0.94 -24.71
N VAL A 143 3.38 1.08 -23.73
CA VAL A 143 3.17 1.84 -22.49
C VAL A 143 3.34 3.33 -22.80
N ALA A 144 2.24 4.07 -22.88
CA ALA A 144 2.25 5.49 -23.20
C ALA A 144 2.64 6.36 -22.01
N ASP A 145 2.17 6.03 -20.82
CA ASP A 145 2.56 6.64 -19.56
C ASP A 145 3.15 5.60 -18.60
N VAL A 146 4.47 5.64 -18.43
CA VAL A 146 5.21 4.70 -17.58
C VAL A 146 4.93 4.90 -16.08
N PHE A 147 4.32 6.03 -15.69
CA PHE A 147 3.92 6.31 -14.30
C PHE A 147 2.44 6.03 -14.05
N ASP A 148 1.68 5.66 -15.07
CA ASP A 148 0.35 5.09 -14.90
C ASP A 148 0.46 3.63 -14.45
N PRO A 149 -0.06 3.28 -13.24
CA PRO A 149 0.09 1.95 -12.69
C PRO A 149 -0.47 0.85 -13.58
N ALA A 150 -1.61 1.08 -14.23
CA ALA A 150 -2.25 0.06 -15.06
C ALA A 150 -1.41 -0.25 -16.31
N GLN A 151 -0.92 0.79 -17.00
CA GLN A 151 -0.09 0.62 -18.17
C GLN A 151 1.27 0.01 -17.84
N ASN A 152 1.90 0.46 -16.74
CA ASN A 152 3.21 -0.05 -16.32
C ASN A 152 3.15 -1.53 -15.94
N ILE A 153 2.15 -1.94 -15.13
CA ILE A 153 1.95 -3.34 -14.73
C ILE A 153 1.61 -4.20 -15.95
N ASP A 154 0.74 -3.74 -16.84
CA ASP A 154 0.38 -4.49 -18.04
C ASP A 154 1.57 -4.72 -18.96
N GLY A 155 2.30 -3.66 -19.31
CA GLY A 155 3.49 -3.76 -20.17
C GLY A 155 4.63 -4.55 -19.55
N GLY A 156 4.89 -4.35 -18.25
CA GLY A 156 5.92 -5.11 -17.52
C GLY A 156 5.59 -6.59 -17.40
N THR A 157 4.31 -6.93 -17.18
CA THR A 157 3.84 -8.32 -17.15
C THR A 157 3.93 -8.96 -18.53
N HIS A 158 3.62 -8.23 -19.59
CA HIS A 158 3.80 -8.72 -20.95
C HIS A 158 5.27 -9.02 -21.26
N TYR A 159 6.18 -8.12 -20.91
CA TYR A 159 7.62 -8.35 -21.03
C TYR A 159 8.07 -9.58 -20.24
N LEU A 160 7.63 -9.73 -19.00
CA LEU A 160 7.95 -10.90 -18.16
C LEU A 160 7.44 -12.20 -18.78
N LYS A 161 6.23 -12.23 -19.33
CA LYS A 161 5.68 -13.37 -20.08
C LYS A 161 6.58 -13.77 -21.24
N ASP A 162 7.02 -12.78 -22.03
CA ASP A 162 7.88 -13.08 -23.19
C ASP A 162 9.23 -13.66 -22.79
N LEU A 163 9.80 -13.18 -21.67
CA LEU A 163 11.01 -13.76 -21.11
C LEU A 163 10.78 -15.18 -20.58
N LEU A 164 9.64 -15.43 -19.91
CA LEU A 164 9.28 -16.79 -19.48
C LEU A 164 9.15 -17.74 -20.67
N ALA A 165 8.53 -17.29 -21.76
CA ALA A 165 8.41 -18.05 -22.99
C ALA A 165 9.81 -18.30 -23.64
N LYS A 166 10.65 -17.26 -23.75
CA LYS A 166 12.00 -17.35 -24.29
C LYS A 166 12.84 -18.39 -23.55
N TYR A 167 12.76 -18.43 -22.23
CA TYR A 167 13.51 -19.37 -21.40
C TYR A 167 12.70 -20.63 -21.02
N ARG A 168 11.65 -20.96 -21.77
CA ARG A 168 10.85 -22.20 -21.65
C ARG A 168 10.35 -22.46 -20.21
N GLY A 169 9.93 -21.41 -19.52
CA GLY A 169 9.46 -21.48 -18.14
C GLY A 169 10.55 -21.56 -17.07
N ASN A 170 11.83 -21.45 -17.45
CA ASN A 170 12.92 -21.39 -16.48
C ASN A 170 12.89 -20.04 -15.77
N LEU A 171 12.21 -19.99 -14.61
CA LEU A 171 11.98 -18.77 -13.84
C LEU A 171 13.28 -18.04 -13.45
N PRO A 172 14.34 -18.71 -12.93
CA PRO A 172 15.60 -18.05 -12.64
C PRO A 172 16.22 -17.34 -13.84
N LEU A 173 16.16 -17.91 -15.03
CA LEU A 173 16.71 -17.30 -16.25
C LEU A 173 15.83 -16.12 -16.72
N ALA A 174 14.50 -16.26 -16.65
CA ALA A 174 13.59 -15.20 -17.01
C ALA A 174 13.76 -13.97 -16.09
N LEU A 175 13.88 -14.18 -14.79
CA LEU A 175 14.13 -13.12 -13.81
C LEU A 175 15.51 -12.47 -14.01
N ALA A 176 16.54 -13.26 -14.26
CA ALA A 176 17.87 -12.74 -14.57
C ALA A 176 17.85 -11.88 -15.83
N ALA A 177 17.09 -12.30 -16.85
CA ALA A 177 16.95 -11.55 -18.09
C ALA A 177 16.12 -10.27 -17.90
N TYR A 178 15.10 -10.30 -17.04
CA TYR A 178 14.36 -9.11 -16.68
C TYR A 178 15.26 -8.02 -16.07
N ASN A 179 16.12 -8.41 -15.13
CA ASN A 179 17.02 -7.50 -14.41
C ASN A 179 18.27 -7.10 -15.23
N ALA A 180 18.95 -8.05 -15.87
CA ALA A 180 20.22 -7.80 -16.54
C ALA A 180 20.12 -7.66 -18.07
N GLY A 181 18.98 -8.01 -18.65
CA GLY A 181 18.77 -8.08 -20.09
C GLY A 181 18.99 -9.49 -20.66
N PRO A 182 18.18 -9.91 -21.65
CA PRO A 182 18.24 -11.26 -22.22
C PRO A 182 19.58 -11.53 -22.96
N GLU A 183 20.18 -10.54 -23.59
CA GLU A 183 21.47 -10.69 -24.26
C GLU A 183 22.60 -11.06 -23.30
N ILE A 184 22.53 -10.58 -22.06
CA ILE A 184 23.51 -10.92 -21.01
C ILE A 184 23.32 -12.38 -20.59
N VAL A 185 22.07 -12.77 -20.31
CA VAL A 185 21.76 -14.15 -19.90
C VAL A 185 22.15 -15.14 -21.00
N ASP A 186 21.86 -14.83 -22.26
CA ASP A 186 22.25 -15.65 -23.41
C ASP A 186 23.77 -15.78 -23.54
N ARG A 187 24.50 -14.66 -23.34
CA ARG A 187 25.98 -14.66 -23.40
C ARG A 187 26.62 -15.52 -22.32
N TYR A 188 26.05 -15.50 -21.10
CA TYR A 188 26.55 -16.33 -20.00
C TYR A 188 26.01 -17.76 -20.00
N GLY A 189 25.00 -18.05 -20.83
CA GLY A 189 24.31 -19.34 -20.84
C GLY A 189 23.63 -19.68 -19.52
N GLY A 190 23.34 -18.68 -18.69
CA GLY A 190 22.79 -18.85 -17.33
C GLY A 190 22.61 -17.52 -16.61
N VAL A 191 22.29 -17.61 -15.31
CA VAL A 191 22.23 -16.42 -14.44
C VAL A 191 23.65 -15.84 -14.36
N PRO A 192 23.84 -14.58 -14.78
CA PRO A 192 25.19 -13.98 -14.80
C PRO A 192 25.73 -13.82 -13.38
N PRO A 193 27.07 -13.81 -13.20
CA PRO A 193 27.72 -13.70 -11.89
C PRO A 193 27.72 -12.25 -11.37
N PHE A 194 26.62 -11.53 -11.58
CA PHE A 194 26.43 -10.19 -11.08
C PHE A 194 25.71 -10.25 -9.73
N PRO A 195 26.28 -9.72 -8.64
CA PRO A 195 25.67 -9.77 -7.32
C PRO A 195 24.24 -9.19 -7.29
N GLU A 196 23.99 -8.10 -8.02
CA GLU A 196 22.67 -7.48 -8.16
C GLU A 196 21.67 -8.51 -8.73
N THR A 197 21.99 -9.11 -9.88
CA THR A 197 21.10 -10.06 -10.57
C THR A 197 20.88 -11.34 -9.78
N GLN A 198 21.94 -11.87 -9.15
CA GLN A 198 21.81 -13.07 -8.31
C GLN A 198 20.94 -12.82 -7.07
N ASN A 199 21.06 -11.65 -6.45
CA ASN A 199 20.22 -11.25 -5.32
C ASN A 199 18.76 -11.08 -5.76
N TYR A 200 18.51 -10.42 -6.88
CA TYR A 200 17.19 -10.23 -7.46
C TYR A 200 16.47 -11.58 -7.69
N VAL A 201 17.14 -12.51 -8.37
CA VAL A 201 16.58 -13.84 -8.63
C VAL A 201 16.29 -14.57 -7.32
N ARG A 202 17.22 -14.57 -6.37
CA ARG A 202 17.06 -15.24 -5.07
C ARG A 202 15.93 -14.64 -4.26
N GLU A 203 15.82 -13.32 -4.21
CA GLU A 203 14.78 -12.62 -3.45
C GLU A 203 13.39 -13.01 -3.95
N ILE A 204 13.15 -12.94 -5.26
CA ILE A 204 11.83 -13.23 -5.82
C ILE A 204 11.51 -14.72 -5.68
N THR A 205 12.43 -15.60 -6.02
CA THR A 205 12.19 -17.05 -5.94
C THR A 205 11.95 -17.55 -4.52
N SER A 206 12.64 -16.97 -3.52
CA SER A 206 12.42 -17.33 -2.12
C SER A 206 11.04 -16.93 -1.62
N LYS A 207 10.52 -15.77 -2.03
CA LYS A 207 9.18 -15.30 -1.69
C LYS A 207 8.07 -16.16 -2.29
N LEU A 208 8.29 -16.70 -3.49
CA LEU A 208 7.34 -17.59 -4.16
C LEU A 208 7.29 -19.00 -3.53
N ALA A 209 8.41 -19.45 -2.96
CA ALA A 209 8.51 -20.76 -2.32
C ALA A 209 7.90 -20.81 -0.90
N LEU A 210 7.60 -19.69 -0.28
CA LEU A 210 6.99 -19.65 1.05
C LEU A 210 5.52 -20.10 0.97
N PRO A 211 5.10 -21.07 1.82
CA PRO A 211 3.69 -21.41 1.91
C PRO A 211 2.91 -20.16 2.34
N THR A 212 1.79 -19.89 1.67
CA THR A 212 0.85 -18.85 2.11
C THR A 212 0.39 -19.23 3.51
N ALA A 213 0.65 -18.36 4.49
CA ALA A 213 0.02 -18.48 5.79
C ALA A 213 -1.51 -18.43 5.57
N ASN A 214 -2.17 -19.56 5.87
CA ASN A 214 -3.64 -19.66 5.90
C ASN A 214 -4.20 -18.81 7.03
#